data_894b8823dd1734b6390b581161f2bd4d
#
_entry.id   894b8823dd1734b6390b581161f2bd4d
#
_cell.length_a   1.000
_cell.length_b   1.000
_cell.length_c   1.000
_cell.angle_alpha   90.00
_cell.angle_beta   90.00
_cell.angle_gamma   90.00
#
_symmetry.space_group_name_H-M   'P 1'
#
loop_
_entity.id
_entity.type
_entity.pdbx_description
1 polymer ?
#
loop_
_entity_poly.entity_id
_entity_poly.type
_entity_poly.pdbx_seq_one_letter_code
_entity_poly.pdbx_strand_id
1 'polypeptide(L)'
;MALPIRIDIVSDVVCPWCYIGKRRLESALQTLGEEVKAEIVYHPYELDPSVPKQGISFSEHMEKKFGPGRSESMFQRVEQVANEVGLDFDFSQLPKAISTFDLHRLLTVAYERGNQAETKEALLKAYFVDRIDLTQEAVLLQVLESAGWDKKEALEILKSDIARDSVEQEMNYFRQLGVTGVPFFILNNKYALSGAQPSETFVNALRQVIEESKPQVIAQADSCDLGSGEC
;
A
#
# COMPACT_ATOMS: atom_id res chain seq x y z
N MET A 1 25.98 -7.74 3.17
CA MET A 1 25.36 -6.44 2.77
C MET A 1 23.92 -6.68 2.44
N ALA A 2 23.00 -5.85 2.95
CA ALA A 2 21.58 -5.92 2.64
C ALA A 2 21.37 -5.73 1.13
N LEU A 3 20.56 -6.60 0.51
CA LEU A 3 20.23 -6.49 -0.90
C LEU A 3 19.07 -5.48 -1.09
N PRO A 4 19.21 -4.51 -2.02
CA PRO A 4 18.10 -3.62 -2.35
C PRO A 4 17.01 -4.42 -3.07
N ILE A 5 15.77 -4.34 -2.56
CA ILE A 5 14.60 -4.94 -3.18
C ILE A 5 13.53 -3.86 -3.34
N ARG A 6 13.08 -3.66 -4.56
CA ARG A 6 11.93 -2.81 -4.84
C ARG A 6 10.63 -3.61 -4.66
N ILE A 7 9.71 -3.03 -3.90
CA ILE A 7 8.39 -3.60 -3.62
C ILE A 7 7.34 -2.59 -4.07
N ASP A 8 6.72 -2.85 -5.21
CA ASP A 8 5.63 -2.04 -5.73
C ASP A 8 4.30 -2.60 -5.19
N ILE A 9 3.47 -1.73 -4.60
CA ILE A 9 2.22 -2.13 -3.94
C ILE A 9 1.05 -1.38 -4.59
N VAL A 10 0.27 -2.07 -5.40
CA VAL A 10 -0.99 -1.52 -5.91
C VAL A 10 -2.02 -1.58 -4.78
N SER A 11 -2.60 -0.44 -4.41
CA SER A 11 -3.30 -0.32 -3.15
C SER A 11 -4.31 0.83 -3.14
N ASP A 12 -5.44 0.65 -2.46
CA ASP A 12 -6.39 1.73 -2.19
C ASP A 12 -6.39 2.11 -0.70
N VAL A 13 -6.70 3.37 -0.40
CA VAL A 13 -6.79 3.90 0.97
C VAL A 13 -8.00 3.33 1.72
N VAL A 14 -9.09 3.00 1.00
CA VAL A 14 -10.31 2.43 1.58
C VAL A 14 -10.37 0.90 1.52
N CYS A 15 -9.25 0.25 1.21
CA CYS A 15 -9.14 -1.20 1.21
C CYS A 15 -8.61 -1.72 2.55
N PRO A 16 -9.41 -2.40 3.38
CA PRO A 16 -8.95 -2.91 4.67
C PRO A 16 -7.84 -3.96 4.51
N TRP A 17 -7.93 -4.79 3.46
CA TRP A 17 -6.91 -5.78 3.14
C TRP A 17 -5.57 -5.13 2.74
N CYS A 18 -5.59 -3.90 2.20
CA CYS A 18 -4.37 -3.15 1.92
C CYS A 18 -3.64 -2.77 3.21
N TYR A 19 -4.37 -2.40 4.27
CA TYR A 19 -3.76 -2.08 5.55
C TYR A 19 -3.25 -3.34 6.27
N ILE A 20 -4.04 -4.42 6.26
CA ILE A 20 -3.62 -5.72 6.80
C ILE A 20 -2.38 -6.25 6.06
N GLY A 21 -2.38 -6.17 4.72
CA GLY A 21 -1.25 -6.60 3.89
C GLY A 21 0.02 -5.78 4.16
N LYS A 22 -0.13 -4.46 4.38
CA LYS A 22 0.98 -3.59 4.80
C LYS A 22 1.59 -4.06 6.13
N ARG A 23 0.79 -4.33 7.16
CA ARG A 23 1.28 -4.84 8.45
C ARG A 23 1.99 -6.19 8.32
N ARG A 24 1.44 -7.08 7.48
CA ARG A 24 2.05 -8.40 7.25
C ARG A 24 3.38 -8.31 6.50
N LEU A 25 3.49 -7.41 5.52
CA LEU A 25 4.76 -7.12 4.86
C LEU A 25 5.77 -6.51 5.83
N GLU A 26 5.37 -5.53 6.65
CA GLU A 26 6.24 -4.93 7.67
C GLU A 26 6.78 -5.98 8.65
N SER A 27 5.94 -6.89 9.11
CA SER A 27 6.35 -8.02 9.96
C SER A 27 7.35 -8.94 9.25
N ALA A 28 7.15 -9.20 7.95
CA ALA A 28 8.08 -10.00 7.17
C ALA A 28 9.44 -9.31 7.00
N LEU A 29 9.44 -7.99 6.70
CA LEU A 29 10.66 -7.20 6.60
C LEU A 29 11.41 -7.14 7.93
N GLN A 30 10.68 -7.05 9.06
CA GLN A 30 11.26 -7.13 10.41
C GLN A 30 11.94 -8.48 10.66
N THR A 31 11.31 -9.58 10.22
CA THR A 31 11.87 -10.94 10.33
C THR A 31 13.15 -11.11 9.51
N LEU A 32 13.21 -10.48 8.32
CA LEU A 32 14.40 -10.52 7.45
C LEU A 32 15.53 -9.59 7.94
N GLY A 33 15.20 -8.55 8.69
CA GLY A 33 16.17 -7.61 9.27
C GLY A 33 17.16 -7.08 8.23
N GLU A 34 18.47 -7.32 8.48
CA GLU A 34 19.55 -6.82 7.62
C GLU A 34 19.74 -7.62 6.30
N GLU A 35 18.97 -8.68 6.06
CA GLU A 35 19.03 -9.44 4.80
C GLU A 35 18.55 -8.60 3.62
N VAL A 36 17.60 -7.66 3.83
CA VAL A 36 16.93 -6.88 2.80
C VAL A 36 16.92 -5.38 3.12
N LYS A 37 17.16 -4.57 2.09
CA LYS A 37 16.85 -3.13 2.10
C LYS A 37 15.67 -2.88 1.17
N ALA A 38 14.47 -2.84 1.72
CA ALA A 38 13.25 -2.64 0.93
C ALA A 38 13.08 -1.17 0.53
N GLU A 39 12.81 -0.95 -0.77
CA GLU A 39 12.25 0.29 -1.31
C GLU A 39 10.79 0.04 -1.63
N ILE A 40 9.88 0.63 -0.87
CA ILE A 40 8.44 0.43 -1.03
C ILE A 40 7.85 1.61 -1.79
N VAL A 41 7.05 1.30 -2.83
CA VAL A 41 6.34 2.29 -3.65
C VAL A 41 4.87 1.91 -3.71
N TYR A 42 3.98 2.84 -3.36
CA TYR A 42 2.53 2.65 -3.44
C TYR A 42 1.98 3.21 -4.75
N HIS A 43 1.18 2.39 -5.43
CA HIS A 43 0.53 2.69 -6.70
C HIS A 43 -0.98 2.79 -6.54
N PRO A 44 -1.63 3.68 -7.30
CA PRO A 44 -3.05 3.96 -7.14
C PRO A 44 -3.94 2.82 -7.68
N TYR A 45 -5.01 2.57 -6.95
CA TYR A 45 -6.13 1.74 -7.38
C TYR A 45 -7.40 2.25 -6.69
N GLU A 46 -8.48 2.45 -7.42
CA GLU A 46 -9.78 2.77 -6.85
C GLU A 46 -10.68 1.53 -6.85
N LEU A 47 -11.07 1.07 -5.66
CA LEU A 47 -12.02 -0.04 -5.48
C LEU A 47 -13.42 0.31 -5.95
N ASP A 48 -13.78 1.58 -5.87
CA ASP A 48 -15.08 2.07 -6.28
C ASP A 48 -15.02 3.52 -6.78
N PRO A 49 -14.72 3.71 -8.06
CA PRO A 49 -14.66 5.05 -8.66
C PRO A 49 -16.02 5.74 -8.78
N SER A 50 -17.13 5.04 -8.44
CA SER A 50 -18.49 5.63 -8.48
C SER A 50 -18.82 6.46 -7.24
N VAL A 51 -18.02 6.37 -6.17
CA VAL A 51 -18.24 7.14 -4.95
C VAL A 51 -17.95 8.63 -5.20
N PRO A 52 -18.90 9.52 -4.94
CA PRO A 52 -18.70 10.96 -5.19
C PRO A 52 -17.73 11.58 -4.20
N LYS A 53 -17.13 12.73 -4.56
CA LYS A 53 -16.13 13.44 -3.72
C LYS A 53 -16.60 13.78 -2.31
N GLN A 54 -17.88 14.11 -2.14
CA GLN A 54 -18.48 14.40 -0.83
C GLN A 54 -18.69 13.15 0.04
N GLY A 55 -18.44 11.98 -0.52
CA GLY A 55 -18.72 10.69 0.11
C GLY A 55 -20.21 10.38 0.20
N ILE A 56 -20.51 9.19 0.64
CA ILE A 56 -21.87 8.70 0.91
C ILE A 56 -21.86 7.91 2.21
N SER A 57 -23.03 7.71 2.85
CA SER A 57 -23.13 6.90 4.06
C SER A 57 -22.46 5.53 3.84
N PHE A 58 -21.54 5.16 4.74
CA PHE A 58 -20.82 3.87 4.61
C PHE A 58 -21.78 2.69 4.67
N SER A 59 -22.66 2.67 5.67
CA SER A 59 -23.63 1.59 5.87
C SER A 59 -24.56 1.43 4.67
N GLU A 60 -25.18 2.52 4.18
CA GLU A 60 -26.08 2.49 3.04
C GLU A 60 -25.38 2.02 1.75
N HIS A 61 -24.13 2.47 1.54
CA HIS A 61 -23.34 2.05 0.39
C HIS A 61 -23.03 0.55 0.43
N MET A 62 -22.65 0.04 1.60
CA MET A 62 -22.34 -1.38 1.78
C MET A 62 -23.58 -2.27 1.65
N GLU A 63 -24.72 -1.85 2.20
CA GLU A 63 -26.00 -2.54 1.99
C GLU A 63 -26.44 -2.60 0.53
N LYS A 64 -26.25 -1.50 -0.20
CA LYS A 64 -26.52 -1.45 -1.64
C LYS A 64 -25.61 -2.36 -2.44
N LYS A 65 -24.31 -2.45 -2.05
CA LYS A 65 -23.27 -3.20 -2.77
C LYS A 65 -23.36 -4.71 -2.51
N PHE A 66 -23.63 -5.12 -1.29
CA PHE A 66 -23.56 -6.53 -0.85
C PHE A 66 -24.94 -7.11 -0.50
N GLY A 67 -25.96 -6.29 -0.37
CA GLY A 67 -27.30 -6.64 0.08
C GLY A 67 -27.46 -6.55 1.60
N PRO A 68 -28.72 -6.41 2.07
CA PRO A 68 -29.04 -6.21 3.49
C PRO A 68 -28.50 -7.34 4.38
N GLY A 69 -27.79 -6.99 5.45
CA GLY A 69 -27.27 -7.91 6.46
C GLY A 69 -26.09 -8.79 6.03
N ARG A 70 -25.68 -8.76 4.77
CA ARG A 70 -24.54 -9.57 4.29
C ARG A 70 -23.17 -8.94 4.57
N SER A 71 -23.11 -7.63 4.66
CA SER A 71 -21.88 -6.90 4.95
C SER A 71 -21.37 -7.14 6.37
N GLU A 72 -22.25 -7.32 7.34
CA GLU A 72 -21.87 -7.45 8.76
C GLU A 72 -20.95 -8.64 9.03
N SER A 73 -21.33 -9.85 8.60
CA SER A 73 -20.49 -11.05 8.80
C SER A 73 -19.16 -10.97 8.06
N MET A 74 -19.15 -10.32 6.90
CA MET A 74 -17.93 -10.07 6.14
C MET A 74 -17.01 -9.10 6.90
N PHE A 75 -17.55 -8.02 7.45
CA PHE A 75 -16.78 -7.03 8.21
C PHE A 75 -16.24 -7.62 9.50
N GLN A 76 -17.04 -8.37 10.27
CA GLN A 76 -16.58 -9.05 11.48
C GLN A 76 -15.35 -9.93 11.21
N ARG A 77 -15.34 -10.66 10.08
CA ARG A 77 -14.17 -11.46 9.68
C ARG A 77 -12.97 -10.59 9.41
N VAL A 78 -13.15 -9.45 8.72
CA VAL A 78 -12.03 -8.53 8.41
C VAL A 78 -11.50 -7.89 9.69
N GLU A 79 -12.37 -7.48 10.61
CA GLU A 79 -12.01 -6.93 11.93
C GLU A 79 -11.21 -7.94 12.75
N GLN A 80 -11.62 -9.21 12.76
CA GLN A 80 -10.87 -10.26 13.44
C GLN A 80 -9.45 -10.40 12.88
N VAL A 81 -9.30 -10.45 11.55
CA VAL A 81 -7.98 -10.57 10.91
C VAL A 81 -7.14 -9.29 11.10
N ALA A 82 -7.77 -8.11 11.14
CA ALA A 82 -7.11 -6.86 11.43
C ALA A 82 -6.54 -6.83 12.86
N ASN A 83 -7.30 -7.33 13.85
CA ASN A 83 -6.86 -7.45 15.24
C ASN A 83 -5.63 -8.37 15.38
N GLU A 84 -5.52 -9.44 14.59
CA GLU A 84 -4.33 -10.33 14.58
C GLU A 84 -3.03 -9.60 14.20
N VAL A 85 -3.13 -8.48 13.47
CA VAL A 85 -1.99 -7.65 13.05
C VAL A 85 -1.94 -6.29 13.76
N GLY A 86 -2.67 -6.15 14.87
CA GLY A 86 -2.66 -4.97 15.73
C GLY A 86 -3.43 -3.76 15.18
N LEU A 87 -4.43 -3.99 14.32
CA LEU A 87 -5.29 -2.95 13.76
C LEU A 87 -6.69 -3.04 14.38
N ASP A 88 -7.13 -1.98 15.04
CA ASP A 88 -8.46 -1.87 15.67
C ASP A 88 -9.47 -1.31 14.66
N PHE A 89 -10.04 -2.19 13.82
CA PHE A 89 -11.10 -1.83 12.88
C PHE A 89 -12.48 -1.99 13.54
N ASP A 90 -13.37 -1.04 13.22
CA ASP A 90 -14.80 -1.11 13.53
C ASP A 90 -15.58 -0.47 12.38
N PHE A 91 -16.06 -1.29 11.47
CA PHE A 91 -16.76 -0.82 10.26
C PHE A 91 -18.11 -0.18 10.59
N SER A 92 -18.71 -0.49 11.76
CA SER A 92 -19.95 0.13 12.20
C SER A 92 -19.81 1.62 12.50
N GLN A 93 -18.59 2.05 12.80
CA GLN A 93 -18.23 3.43 13.14
C GLN A 93 -17.73 4.24 11.94
N LEU A 94 -17.57 3.62 10.77
CA LEU A 94 -17.11 4.36 9.59
C LEU A 94 -18.21 5.32 9.10
N PRO A 95 -17.92 6.64 9.03
CA PRO A 95 -18.97 7.63 8.73
C PRO A 95 -19.37 7.58 7.26
N LYS A 96 -18.40 7.39 6.35
CA LYS A 96 -18.61 7.47 4.91
C LYS A 96 -17.76 6.47 4.12
N ALA A 97 -18.32 6.00 3.01
CA ALA A 97 -17.53 5.59 1.86
C ALA A 97 -17.07 6.85 1.12
N ILE A 98 -15.81 6.91 0.75
CA ILE A 98 -15.16 8.10 0.19
C ILE A 98 -14.53 7.80 -1.17
N SER A 99 -14.46 8.81 -2.06
CA SER A 99 -13.65 8.75 -3.27
C SER A 99 -12.16 8.85 -2.88
N THR A 100 -11.32 8.01 -3.47
CA THR A 100 -9.89 7.96 -3.16
C THR A 100 -9.00 8.61 -4.21
N PHE A 101 -9.58 9.10 -5.31
CA PHE A 101 -8.80 9.67 -6.41
C PHE A 101 -7.87 10.81 -5.97
N ASP A 102 -8.40 11.80 -5.24
CA ASP A 102 -7.59 12.92 -4.77
C ASP A 102 -6.55 12.49 -3.71
N LEU A 103 -6.84 11.43 -2.92
CA LEU A 103 -5.88 10.84 -1.99
C LEU A 103 -4.73 10.14 -2.74
N HIS A 104 -5.01 9.51 -3.87
CA HIS A 104 -3.99 8.95 -4.74
C HIS A 104 -3.11 10.03 -5.39
N ARG A 105 -3.68 11.18 -5.76
CA ARG A 105 -2.89 12.32 -6.24
C ARG A 105 -1.90 12.82 -5.19
N LEU A 106 -2.35 12.95 -3.93
CA LEU A 106 -1.48 13.27 -2.80
C LEU A 106 -0.39 12.23 -2.60
N LEU A 107 -0.70 10.93 -2.70
CA LEU A 107 0.28 9.84 -2.58
C LEU A 107 1.31 9.84 -3.70
N THR A 108 0.93 10.23 -4.92
CA THR A 108 1.84 10.37 -6.06
C THR A 108 2.84 11.50 -5.80
N VAL A 109 2.37 12.66 -5.34
CA VAL A 109 3.27 13.78 -4.98
C VAL A 109 4.11 13.42 -3.74
N ALA A 110 3.54 12.68 -2.76
CA ALA A 110 4.28 12.21 -1.59
C ALA A 110 5.47 11.30 -1.96
N TYR A 111 5.36 10.51 -3.02
CA TYR A 111 6.48 9.71 -3.53
C TYR A 111 7.65 10.60 -3.96
N GLU A 112 7.38 11.63 -4.75
CA GLU A 112 8.40 12.59 -5.20
C GLU A 112 9.05 13.36 -4.02
N ARG A 113 8.28 13.58 -2.95
CA ARG A 113 8.75 14.23 -1.72
C ARG A 113 9.53 13.30 -0.78
N GLY A 114 9.44 11.98 -0.98
CA GLY A 114 10.05 10.99 -0.12
C GLY A 114 9.30 10.71 1.19
N ASN A 115 8.00 11.07 1.30
CA ASN A 115 7.15 10.81 2.47
C ASN A 115 5.88 10.01 2.13
N GLN A 116 5.91 9.21 1.06
CA GLN A 116 4.76 8.43 0.62
C GLN A 116 4.29 7.40 1.65
N ALA A 117 5.24 6.73 2.32
CA ALA A 117 4.94 5.70 3.31
C ALA A 117 4.21 6.28 4.53
N GLU A 118 4.67 7.42 5.03
CA GLU A 118 4.07 8.17 6.14
C GLU A 118 2.68 8.68 5.77
N THR A 119 2.54 9.23 4.57
CA THR A 119 1.26 9.72 4.05
C THR A 119 0.27 8.56 3.90
N LYS A 120 0.70 7.41 3.36
CA LYS A 120 -0.15 6.23 3.23
C LYS A 120 -0.60 5.71 4.58
N GLU A 121 0.31 5.62 5.55
CA GLU A 121 0.01 5.20 6.93
C GLU A 121 -1.01 6.14 7.59
N ALA A 122 -0.78 7.46 7.51
CA ALA A 122 -1.68 8.45 8.12
C ALA A 122 -3.10 8.35 7.55
N LEU A 123 -3.25 8.21 6.23
CA LEU A 123 -4.55 8.09 5.57
C LEU A 123 -5.27 6.79 5.96
N LEU A 124 -4.57 5.65 5.93
CA LEU A 124 -5.14 4.36 6.32
C LEU A 124 -5.55 4.35 7.79
N LYS A 125 -4.70 4.87 8.69
CA LYS A 125 -4.99 4.99 10.11
C LYS A 125 -6.19 5.89 10.36
N ALA A 126 -6.20 7.08 9.79
CA ALA A 126 -7.29 8.03 9.94
C ALA A 126 -8.63 7.43 9.50
N TYR A 127 -8.66 6.71 8.39
CA TYR A 127 -9.89 6.11 7.88
C TYR A 127 -10.35 4.91 8.71
N PHE A 128 -9.49 3.89 8.93
CA PHE A 128 -9.91 2.63 9.52
C PHE A 128 -9.84 2.58 11.06
N VAL A 129 -8.85 3.24 11.67
CA VAL A 129 -8.61 3.18 13.12
C VAL A 129 -9.22 4.38 13.83
N ASP A 130 -8.94 5.58 13.34
CA ASP A 130 -9.45 6.82 13.94
C ASP A 130 -10.89 7.13 13.46
N ARG A 131 -11.38 6.46 12.40
CA ARG A 131 -12.75 6.54 11.85
C ARG A 131 -13.15 7.97 11.45
N ILE A 132 -12.18 8.67 10.86
CA ILE A 132 -12.29 10.09 10.51
C ILE A 132 -12.95 10.24 9.13
N ASP A 133 -13.84 11.24 9.00
CA ASP A 133 -14.40 11.64 7.71
C ASP A 133 -13.38 12.46 6.90
N LEU A 134 -12.61 11.77 6.06
CA LEU A 134 -11.60 12.38 5.18
C LEU A 134 -12.19 13.23 4.03
N THR A 135 -13.51 13.29 3.87
CA THR A 135 -14.15 14.21 2.91
C THR A 135 -14.15 15.65 3.40
N GLN A 136 -13.89 15.87 4.69
CA GLN A 136 -13.79 17.20 5.27
C GLN A 136 -12.38 17.77 5.02
N GLU A 137 -12.25 18.76 4.15
CA GLU A 137 -10.96 19.36 3.74
C GLU A 137 -10.07 19.72 4.94
N ALA A 138 -10.63 20.43 5.94
CA ALA A 138 -9.86 20.84 7.11
C ALA A 138 -9.32 19.64 7.92
N VAL A 139 -10.08 18.56 7.99
CA VAL A 139 -9.70 17.33 8.70
C VAL A 139 -8.62 16.56 7.90
N LEU A 140 -8.80 16.42 6.59
CA LEU A 140 -7.79 15.82 5.72
C LEU A 140 -6.45 16.55 5.81
N LEU A 141 -6.47 17.91 5.82
CA LEU A 141 -5.26 18.71 5.96
C LEU A 141 -4.56 18.50 7.32
N GLN A 142 -5.30 18.23 8.41
CA GLN A 142 -4.70 17.88 9.70
C GLN A 142 -4.03 16.50 9.67
N VAL A 143 -4.67 15.53 9.03
CA VAL A 143 -4.10 14.19 8.84
C VAL A 143 -2.81 14.26 8.02
N LEU A 144 -2.80 15.03 6.92
CA LEU A 144 -1.61 15.23 6.09
C LEU A 144 -0.49 15.95 6.82
N GLU A 145 -0.81 16.94 7.64
CA GLU A 145 0.17 17.64 8.48
C GLU A 145 0.90 16.67 9.41
N SER A 146 0.21 15.69 10.00
CA SER A 146 0.83 14.64 10.81
C SER A 146 1.81 13.73 10.04
N ALA A 147 1.67 13.68 8.72
CA ALA A 147 2.55 12.97 7.79
C ALA A 147 3.63 13.88 7.15
N GLY A 148 3.84 15.08 7.70
CA GLY A 148 4.89 16.00 7.27
C GLY A 148 4.53 16.88 6.07
N TRP A 149 3.24 17.06 5.76
CA TRP A 149 2.80 17.96 4.71
C TRP A 149 2.68 19.41 5.20
N ASP A 150 3.02 20.34 4.32
CA ASP A 150 2.54 21.72 4.45
C ASP A 150 1.07 21.79 4.00
N LYS A 151 0.22 22.42 4.82
CA LYS A 151 -1.23 22.51 4.53
C LYS A 151 -1.55 23.28 3.25
N LYS A 152 -0.76 24.32 2.91
CA LYS A 152 -1.00 25.11 1.70
C LYS A 152 -0.68 24.32 0.45
N GLU A 153 0.42 23.56 0.49
CA GLU A 153 0.82 22.69 -0.61
C GLU A 153 -0.19 21.55 -0.83
N ALA A 154 -0.62 20.88 0.26
CA ALA A 154 -1.67 19.86 0.16
C ALA A 154 -2.97 20.43 -0.41
N LEU A 155 -3.36 21.63 0.01
CA LEU A 155 -4.54 22.32 -0.47
C LEU A 155 -4.42 22.71 -1.96
N GLU A 156 -3.24 23.14 -2.40
CA GLU A 156 -2.97 23.43 -3.81
C GLU A 156 -3.19 22.20 -4.69
N ILE A 157 -2.68 21.03 -4.27
CA ILE A 157 -2.88 19.76 -4.98
C ILE A 157 -4.38 19.45 -5.05
N LEU A 158 -5.10 19.55 -3.93
CA LEU A 158 -6.54 19.25 -3.88
C LEU A 158 -7.38 20.16 -4.79
N LYS A 159 -6.97 21.43 -4.97
CA LYS A 159 -7.68 22.46 -5.77
C LYS A 159 -7.19 22.58 -7.22
N SER A 160 -6.23 21.80 -7.63
CA SER A 160 -5.65 21.79 -8.98
C SER A 160 -5.81 20.43 -9.65
N ASP A 161 -5.20 20.26 -10.82
CA ASP A 161 -5.09 18.97 -11.52
C ASP A 161 -3.69 18.34 -11.36
N ILE A 162 -2.87 18.81 -10.43
CA ILE A 162 -1.55 18.22 -10.13
C ILE A 162 -1.71 16.72 -9.91
N ALA A 163 -0.84 15.93 -10.56
CA ALA A 163 -0.78 14.47 -10.54
C ALA A 163 -2.05 13.72 -11.04
N ARG A 164 -3.05 14.40 -11.64
CA ARG A 164 -4.26 13.76 -12.18
C ARG A 164 -3.91 12.74 -13.26
N ASP A 165 -3.24 13.22 -14.33
CA ASP A 165 -2.91 12.37 -15.47
C ASP A 165 -1.98 11.22 -15.08
N SER A 166 -1.05 11.47 -14.16
CA SER A 166 -0.14 10.43 -13.63
C SER A 166 -0.92 9.32 -12.93
N VAL A 167 -1.86 9.66 -12.06
CA VAL A 167 -2.71 8.69 -11.35
C VAL A 167 -3.57 7.89 -12.34
N GLU A 168 -4.21 8.55 -13.32
CA GLU A 168 -5.03 7.88 -14.33
C GLU A 168 -4.20 6.92 -15.20
N GLN A 169 -3.03 7.35 -15.66
CA GLN A 169 -2.12 6.53 -16.45
C GLN A 169 -1.62 5.32 -15.66
N GLU A 170 -1.24 5.51 -14.41
CA GLU A 170 -0.73 4.45 -13.55
C GLU A 170 -1.82 3.42 -13.21
N MET A 171 -3.04 3.85 -12.88
CA MET A 171 -4.17 2.94 -12.70
C MET A 171 -4.47 2.14 -13.97
N ASN A 172 -4.42 2.77 -15.15
CA ASN A 172 -4.62 2.08 -16.42
C ASN A 172 -3.51 1.08 -16.71
N TYR A 173 -2.26 1.43 -16.41
CA TYR A 173 -1.12 0.53 -16.56
C TYR A 173 -1.30 -0.75 -15.74
N PHE A 174 -1.61 -0.64 -14.44
CA PHE A 174 -1.79 -1.83 -13.61
C PHE A 174 -3.02 -2.67 -14.00
N ARG A 175 -4.10 -2.04 -14.47
CA ARG A 175 -5.25 -2.78 -15.04
C ARG A 175 -4.83 -3.57 -16.28
N GLN A 176 -4.03 -2.99 -17.17
CA GLN A 176 -3.52 -3.69 -18.37
C GLN A 176 -2.56 -4.81 -18.01
N LEU A 177 -1.82 -4.71 -16.91
CA LEU A 177 -1.02 -5.82 -16.36
C LEU A 177 -1.87 -6.94 -15.72
N GLY A 178 -3.19 -6.81 -15.68
CA GLY A 178 -4.10 -7.81 -15.13
C GLY A 178 -4.35 -7.69 -13.63
N VAL A 179 -4.00 -6.57 -13.00
CA VAL A 179 -4.37 -6.31 -11.60
C VAL A 179 -5.86 -6.02 -11.52
N THR A 180 -6.63 -6.96 -10.96
CA THR A 180 -8.09 -6.89 -10.82
C THR A 180 -8.56 -6.68 -9.38
N GLY A 181 -7.64 -6.59 -8.43
CA GLY A 181 -7.94 -6.38 -7.01
C GLY A 181 -6.70 -6.05 -6.21
N VAL A 182 -6.93 -5.50 -5.01
CA VAL A 182 -5.87 -5.00 -4.12
C VAL A 182 -6.01 -5.57 -2.71
N PRO A 183 -4.89 -5.66 -1.96
CA PRO A 183 -3.54 -5.26 -2.35
C PRO A 183 -2.92 -6.22 -3.37
N PHE A 184 -2.02 -5.70 -4.20
CA PHE A 184 -1.21 -6.50 -5.10
C PHE A 184 0.24 -6.06 -4.99
N PHE A 185 1.14 -6.98 -4.69
CA PHE A 185 2.55 -6.72 -4.42
C PHE A 185 3.40 -7.25 -5.57
N ILE A 186 4.35 -6.44 -6.05
CA ILE A 186 5.30 -6.81 -7.08
C ILE A 186 6.71 -6.67 -6.50
N LEU A 187 7.48 -7.76 -6.53
CA LEU A 187 8.83 -7.83 -5.97
C LEU A 187 9.84 -7.81 -7.12
N ASN A 188 10.70 -6.77 -7.16
CA ASN A 188 11.73 -6.55 -8.20
C ASN A 188 11.22 -6.72 -9.65
N ASN A 189 10.00 -6.30 -9.94
CA ASN A 189 9.34 -6.47 -11.25
C ASN A 189 9.31 -7.92 -11.77
N LYS A 190 9.49 -8.91 -10.89
CA LYS A 190 9.64 -10.33 -11.28
C LYS A 190 8.59 -11.24 -10.66
N TYR A 191 8.26 -11.04 -9.41
CA TYR A 191 7.30 -11.85 -8.67
C TYR A 191 6.11 -11.03 -8.22
N ALA A 192 4.95 -11.66 -8.19
CA ALA A 192 3.72 -11.02 -7.74
C ALA A 192 3.04 -11.83 -6.64
N LEU A 193 2.51 -11.14 -5.65
CA LEU A 193 1.66 -11.69 -4.59
C LEU A 193 0.33 -10.94 -4.59
N SER A 194 -0.76 -11.66 -4.78
CA SER A 194 -2.11 -11.09 -4.75
C SER A 194 -2.75 -11.25 -3.38
N GLY A 195 -3.36 -10.18 -2.87
CA GLY A 195 -4.04 -10.14 -1.58
C GLY A 195 -3.09 -9.99 -0.39
N ALA A 196 -3.68 -9.84 0.79
CA ALA A 196 -2.97 -9.72 2.06
C ALA A 196 -2.46 -11.11 2.52
N GLN A 197 -1.42 -11.62 1.88
CA GLN A 197 -0.81 -12.90 2.20
C GLN A 197 -0.27 -12.93 3.65
N PRO A 198 -0.15 -14.09 4.31
CA PRO A 198 0.52 -14.22 5.59
C PRO A 198 1.97 -13.72 5.54
N SER A 199 2.50 -13.20 6.65
CA SER A 199 3.88 -12.68 6.74
C SER A 199 4.93 -13.72 6.31
N GLU A 200 4.72 -15.00 6.62
CA GLU A 200 5.60 -16.09 6.19
C GLU A 200 5.68 -16.22 4.67
N THR A 201 4.56 -16.00 3.96
CA THR A 201 4.56 -16.01 2.48
C THR A 201 5.42 -14.87 1.93
N PHE A 202 5.35 -13.68 2.52
CA PHE A 202 6.24 -12.57 2.15
C PHE A 202 7.71 -12.88 2.44
N VAL A 203 8.02 -13.47 3.61
CA VAL A 203 9.39 -13.88 3.96
C VAL A 203 9.95 -14.84 2.92
N ASN A 204 9.17 -15.87 2.56
CA ASN A 204 9.60 -16.88 1.60
C ASN A 204 9.81 -16.29 0.19
N ALA A 205 8.87 -15.44 -0.28
CA ALA A 205 8.98 -14.77 -1.56
C ALA A 205 10.19 -13.81 -1.61
N LEU A 206 10.42 -13.02 -0.56
CA LEU A 206 11.55 -12.12 -0.48
C LEU A 206 12.88 -12.87 -0.42
N ARG A 207 12.98 -13.98 0.32
CA ARG A 207 14.17 -14.84 0.32
C ARG A 207 14.47 -15.43 -1.06
N GLN A 208 13.44 -15.83 -1.81
CA GLN A 208 13.63 -16.27 -3.18
C GLN A 208 14.20 -15.15 -4.07
N VAL A 209 13.66 -13.93 -3.95
CA VAL A 209 14.18 -12.75 -4.67
C VAL A 209 15.64 -12.46 -4.30
N ILE A 210 15.97 -12.54 -3.01
CA ILE A 210 17.35 -12.36 -2.51
C ILE A 210 18.27 -13.40 -3.13
N GLU A 211 17.90 -14.68 -3.09
CA GLU A 211 18.74 -15.76 -3.61
C GLU A 211 19.03 -15.63 -5.10
N GLU A 212 18.00 -15.30 -5.89
CA GLU A 212 18.14 -15.09 -7.32
C GLU A 212 18.87 -13.80 -7.72
N SER A 213 18.97 -12.85 -6.80
CA SER A 213 19.71 -11.59 -7.01
C SER A 213 21.21 -11.74 -6.72
N LYS A 214 21.64 -12.87 -6.14
CA LYS A 214 23.05 -13.14 -5.91
C LYS A 214 23.76 -13.42 -7.26
N PRO A 215 24.97 -12.88 -7.46
CA PRO A 215 25.76 -13.19 -8.65
C PRO A 215 25.98 -14.71 -8.77
N GLN A 216 25.63 -15.29 -9.90
CA GLN A 216 25.91 -16.68 -10.21
C GLN A 216 27.21 -16.78 -11.00
N VAL A 217 28.17 -17.53 -10.47
CA VAL A 217 29.41 -17.86 -11.23
C VAL A 217 29.07 -19.01 -12.16
N ILE A 218 28.87 -18.71 -13.46
CA ILE A 218 28.49 -19.69 -14.47
C ILE A 218 29.72 -20.50 -14.92
N ALA A 219 30.91 -19.92 -14.86
CA ALA A 219 32.18 -20.59 -15.18
C ALA A 219 33.29 -19.99 -14.32
N GLN A 220 34.16 -20.87 -13.80
CA GLN A 220 35.37 -20.46 -13.08
C GLN A 220 36.57 -20.93 -13.89
N ALA A 221 37.39 -20.01 -14.32
CA ALA A 221 38.68 -20.28 -14.95
C ALA A 221 39.80 -20.03 -13.93
N ASP A 222 41.01 -20.44 -14.25
CA ASP A 222 42.20 -20.20 -13.40
C ASP A 222 42.32 -18.68 -13.11
N SER A 223 42.40 -18.35 -11.84
CA SER A 223 42.53 -16.97 -11.34
C SER A 223 43.59 -16.92 -10.26
N CYS A 224 44.33 -15.82 -10.19
CA CYS A 224 45.27 -15.60 -9.12
C CYS A 224 44.55 -15.35 -7.81
N ASP A 225 44.88 -16.11 -6.76
CA ASP A 225 44.38 -15.87 -5.42
C ASP A 225 45.40 -15.01 -4.65
N LEU A 226 45.01 -13.78 -4.34
CA LEU A 226 45.84 -12.84 -3.60
C LEU A 226 46.15 -13.31 -2.16
N GLY A 227 45.41 -14.29 -1.65
CA GLY A 227 45.59 -14.85 -0.30
C GLY A 227 46.59 -16.02 -0.25
N SER A 228 46.76 -16.78 -1.33
CA SER A 228 47.66 -17.94 -1.41
C SER A 228 49.02 -17.63 -2.03
N GLY A 229 49.15 -16.52 -2.75
CA GLY A 229 50.41 -16.17 -3.44
C GLY A 229 50.73 -17.04 -4.67
N GLU A 230 49.76 -17.85 -5.13
CA GLU A 230 49.87 -18.67 -6.33
C GLU A 230 49.18 -18.00 -7.50
N CYS A 231 49.94 -17.76 -8.57
CA CYS A 231 49.44 -17.34 -9.89
C CYS A 231 49.77 -18.39 -10.93
#